data_b38a920428bfc6090925a424e7fea979
#
_entry.id   b38a920428bfc6090925a424e7fea979
#
_cell.length_a   1.000
_cell.length_b   1.000
_cell.length_c   1.000
_cell.angle_alpha   90.00
_cell.angle_beta   90.00
_cell.angle_gamma   90.00
#
_symmetry.space_group_name_H-M   'P 1'
#
loop_
_entity.id
_entity.type
_entity.pdbx_description
1 polymer ?
#
loop_
_entity_poly.entity_id
_entity_poly.type
_entity_poly.pdbx_seq_one_letter_code
_entity_poly.pdbx_strand_id
1 'polypeptide(L)'
;MASEHKTKIEFGDFQTPRSLARDVCSVIAQRGFRPASVIEPTCGRGAFLAAALETFPTATHLVGIERETAHVSAAIAATESLRQGKELQIVQGDFFTTDWSGIVARLPKPMLILGNPPWVTNATLGTLGSSNLPTKTNADNLRGIEALTGKSNFDLSEWMLRKNVHWLADAPGMLAVLCKTTVARKVLSYTWSQGLPVESAELRRIDAQAHFGVSVDACLLVVRFRPGADSRECRVYGSLSADHPDSVCGLR
;
A
#
# COMPACT_ATOMS: atom_id res chain seq x y z
N MET A 1 23.38 16.68 -5.31
CA MET A 1 22.53 16.92 -4.12
C MET A 1 21.22 17.64 -4.42
N ALA A 2 21.18 18.86 -5.01
CA ALA A 2 19.92 19.54 -5.36
C ALA A 2 19.11 18.83 -6.48
N SER A 3 19.77 18.23 -7.46
CA SER A 3 19.15 17.48 -8.57
C SER A 3 18.49 16.18 -8.08
N GLU A 4 19.14 15.40 -7.22
CA GLU A 4 18.61 14.16 -6.66
C GLU A 4 17.41 14.38 -5.72
N HIS A 5 17.43 15.49 -4.95
CA HIS A 5 16.31 15.85 -4.09
C HIS A 5 15.07 16.26 -4.90
N LYS A 6 15.27 16.93 -6.02
CA LYS A 6 14.20 17.31 -6.95
C LYS A 6 13.58 16.09 -7.61
N THR A 7 14.40 15.12 -8.03
CA THR A 7 13.95 13.86 -8.64
C THR A 7 13.16 12.99 -7.64
N LYS A 8 13.57 12.94 -6.36
CA LYS A 8 12.83 12.20 -5.31
C LYS A 8 11.42 12.74 -5.06
N ILE A 9 11.27 14.06 -5.00
CA ILE A 9 9.96 14.70 -4.84
C ILE A 9 9.11 14.49 -6.10
N GLU A 10 9.74 14.52 -7.27
CA GLU A 10 9.13 14.40 -8.59
C GLU A 10 8.48 13.04 -8.83
N PHE A 11 9.09 11.96 -8.35
CA PHE A 11 8.58 10.60 -8.52
C PHE A 11 7.85 10.05 -7.30
N GLY A 12 7.79 10.82 -6.18
CA GLY A 12 7.23 10.33 -4.92
C GLY A 12 7.99 9.10 -4.37
N ASP A 13 9.25 8.96 -4.75
CA ASP A 13 10.12 7.86 -4.32
C ASP A 13 10.64 8.08 -2.90
N PHE A 14 9.73 7.92 -1.96
CA PHE A 14 10.03 7.95 -0.54
C PHE A 14 10.33 6.53 -0.05
N GLN A 15 11.62 6.17 -0.06
CA GLN A 15 12.04 4.88 0.47
C GLN A 15 11.70 4.79 1.97
N THR A 16 10.98 3.75 2.34
CA THR A 16 10.55 3.57 3.74
C THR A 16 11.74 3.19 4.62
N PRO A 17 11.98 3.91 5.74
CA PRO A 17 12.98 3.48 6.73
C PRO A 17 12.67 2.09 7.28
N ARG A 18 13.71 1.26 7.47
CA ARG A 18 13.52 -0.11 8.02
C ARG A 18 12.87 -0.11 9.40
N SER A 19 13.15 0.89 10.25
CA SER A 19 12.49 1.04 11.54
C SER A 19 11.00 1.20 11.39
N LEU A 20 10.54 2.12 10.53
CA LEU A 20 9.11 2.34 10.27
C LEU A 20 8.43 1.08 9.70
N ALA A 21 9.07 0.37 8.78
CA ALA A 21 8.54 -0.88 8.24
C ALA A 21 8.36 -1.95 9.32
N ARG A 22 9.32 -2.08 10.26
CA ARG A 22 9.23 -2.97 11.42
C ARG A 22 8.11 -2.56 12.37
N ASP A 23 7.98 -1.27 12.66
CA ASP A 23 6.92 -0.75 13.54
C ASP A 23 5.53 -1.05 12.96
N VAL A 24 5.35 -0.85 11.65
CA VAL A 24 4.11 -1.20 10.95
C VAL A 24 3.82 -2.71 11.04
N CYS A 25 4.81 -3.56 10.75
CA CYS A 25 4.63 -5.01 10.87
C CYS A 25 4.31 -5.44 12.31
N SER A 26 4.93 -4.80 13.31
CA SER A 26 4.63 -5.04 14.74
C SER A 26 3.19 -4.69 15.09
N VAL A 27 2.68 -3.55 14.63
CA VAL A 27 1.27 -3.16 14.81
C VAL A 27 0.33 -4.21 14.25
N ILE A 28 0.60 -4.71 13.03
CA ILE A 28 -0.21 -5.75 12.38
C ILE A 28 -0.17 -7.06 13.19
N ALA A 29 1.01 -7.48 13.64
CA ALA A 29 1.19 -8.69 14.44
C ALA A 29 0.46 -8.62 15.79
N GLN A 30 0.49 -7.45 16.45
CA GLN A 30 -0.23 -7.19 17.71
C GLN A 30 -1.76 -7.26 17.54
N ARG A 31 -2.28 -6.94 16.33
CA ARG A 31 -3.70 -7.14 15.96
C ARG A 31 -4.07 -8.61 15.72
N GLY A 32 -3.17 -9.52 15.97
CA GLY A 32 -3.39 -10.96 15.83
C GLY A 32 -3.48 -11.45 14.39
N PHE A 33 -3.13 -10.60 13.39
CA PHE A 33 -3.17 -11.05 11.99
C PHE A 33 -1.98 -11.96 11.69
N ARG A 34 -2.25 -13.08 11.04
CA ARG A 34 -1.27 -14.12 10.69
C ARG A 34 -1.37 -14.41 9.19
N PRO A 35 -0.68 -13.65 8.34
CA PRO A 35 -0.72 -13.85 6.89
C PRO A 35 -0.06 -15.17 6.49
N ALA A 36 -0.63 -15.86 5.50
CA ALA A 36 0.01 -16.96 4.78
C ALA A 36 0.82 -16.44 3.59
N SER A 37 0.43 -15.28 3.05
CA SER A 37 1.19 -14.58 2.00
C SER A 37 1.23 -13.07 2.21
N VAL A 38 2.27 -12.44 1.63
CA VAL A 38 2.47 -10.99 1.65
C VAL A 38 2.70 -10.49 0.22
N ILE A 39 2.04 -9.39 -0.14
CA ILE A 39 2.30 -8.67 -1.39
C ILE A 39 2.74 -7.25 -1.06
N GLU A 40 3.84 -6.80 -1.66
CA GLU A 40 4.27 -5.41 -1.70
C GLU A 40 4.28 -4.92 -3.14
N PRO A 41 3.22 -4.22 -3.61
CA PRO A 41 3.05 -3.91 -5.03
C PRO A 41 4.04 -2.89 -5.61
N THR A 42 4.74 -2.16 -4.76
CA THR A 42 5.79 -1.19 -5.09
C THR A 42 6.87 -1.28 -4.03
N CYS A 43 7.70 -2.32 -4.13
CA CYS A 43 8.51 -2.73 -2.99
C CYS A 43 9.79 -1.89 -2.78
N GLY A 44 10.12 -1.00 -3.69
CA GLY A 44 11.31 -0.18 -3.57
C GLY A 44 12.55 -1.01 -3.26
N ARG A 45 13.25 -0.65 -2.20
CA ARG A 45 14.43 -1.37 -1.71
C ARG A 45 14.12 -2.52 -0.75
N GLY A 46 12.84 -2.95 -0.65
CA GLY A 46 12.41 -4.14 0.08
C GLY A 46 12.31 -4.00 1.60
N ALA A 47 12.15 -2.77 2.12
CA ALA A 47 12.08 -2.55 3.56
C ALA A 47 10.91 -3.28 4.22
N PHE A 48 9.73 -3.26 3.62
CA PHE A 48 8.56 -3.96 4.14
C PHE A 48 8.65 -5.47 3.93
N LEU A 49 9.18 -5.96 2.80
CA LEU A 49 9.41 -7.39 2.60
C LEU A 49 10.36 -7.95 3.65
N ALA A 50 11.46 -7.24 3.94
CA ALA A 50 12.40 -7.63 4.99
C ALA A 50 11.74 -7.65 6.38
N ALA A 51 10.98 -6.60 6.73
CA ALA A 51 10.24 -6.55 7.99
C ALA A 51 9.19 -7.65 8.09
N ALA A 52 8.50 -7.97 7.00
CA ALA A 52 7.50 -9.05 6.95
C ALA A 52 8.14 -10.43 7.15
N LEU A 53 9.31 -10.68 6.53
CA LEU A 53 10.08 -11.92 6.73
C LEU A 53 10.48 -12.13 8.19
N GLU A 54 10.88 -11.05 8.87
CA GLU A 54 11.25 -11.07 10.30
C GLU A 54 10.03 -11.24 11.22
N THR A 55 8.87 -10.65 10.87
CA THR A 55 7.71 -10.54 11.77
C THR A 55 6.68 -11.64 11.62
N PHE A 56 6.47 -12.16 10.40
CA PHE A 56 5.39 -13.12 10.12
C PHE A 56 5.93 -14.52 9.79
N PRO A 57 6.12 -15.39 10.79
CA PRO A 57 6.60 -16.75 10.56
C PRO A 57 5.61 -17.59 9.72
N THR A 58 4.32 -17.27 9.76
CA THR A 58 3.27 -17.94 9.00
C THR A 58 3.24 -17.57 7.51
N ALA A 59 3.85 -16.45 7.12
CA ALA A 59 3.94 -16.05 5.73
C ALA A 59 4.97 -16.93 5.00
N THR A 60 4.47 -17.84 4.18
CA THR A 60 5.30 -18.78 3.39
C THR A 60 5.61 -18.23 2.00
N HIS A 61 4.79 -17.31 1.48
CA HIS A 61 4.91 -16.73 0.15
C HIS A 61 4.94 -15.20 0.24
N LEU A 62 5.96 -14.59 -0.34
CA LEU A 62 6.09 -13.14 -0.42
C LEU A 62 6.35 -12.72 -1.86
N VAL A 63 5.66 -11.67 -2.32
CA VAL A 63 5.83 -11.12 -3.67
C VAL A 63 6.05 -9.62 -3.59
N GLY A 64 7.13 -9.14 -4.21
CA GLY A 64 7.43 -7.73 -4.41
C GLY A 64 7.50 -7.40 -5.90
N ILE A 65 6.88 -6.29 -6.30
CA ILE A 65 7.04 -5.72 -7.64
C ILE A 65 7.73 -4.36 -7.50
N GLU A 66 8.72 -4.12 -8.33
CA GLU A 66 9.43 -2.85 -8.37
C GLU A 66 9.86 -2.53 -9.80
N ARG A 67 9.72 -1.26 -10.18
CA ARG A 67 10.02 -0.83 -11.55
C ARG A 67 11.51 -0.57 -11.78
N GLU A 68 12.18 0.00 -10.81
CA GLU A 68 13.57 0.43 -10.93
C GLU A 68 14.54 -0.74 -10.66
N THR A 69 15.34 -1.12 -11.66
CA THR A 69 16.29 -2.26 -11.58
C THR A 69 17.24 -2.16 -10.37
N ALA A 70 17.71 -0.94 -10.06
CA ALA A 70 18.60 -0.73 -8.92
C ALA A 70 17.91 -1.02 -7.58
N HIS A 71 16.60 -0.70 -7.46
CA HIS A 71 15.80 -1.02 -6.27
C HIS A 71 15.51 -2.50 -6.19
N VAL A 72 15.20 -3.18 -7.31
CA VAL A 72 15.04 -4.65 -7.34
C VAL A 72 16.27 -5.34 -6.79
N SER A 73 17.46 -4.95 -7.27
CA SER A 73 18.75 -5.53 -6.80
C SER A 73 18.95 -5.27 -5.30
N ALA A 74 18.63 -4.06 -4.82
CA ALA A 74 18.73 -3.71 -3.41
C ALA A 74 17.73 -4.51 -2.55
N ALA A 75 16.50 -4.70 -3.03
CA ALA A 75 15.46 -5.48 -2.34
C ALA A 75 15.86 -6.95 -2.22
N ILE A 76 16.41 -7.56 -3.28
CA ILE A 76 16.93 -8.93 -3.25
C ILE A 76 18.04 -9.04 -2.19
N ALA A 77 19.02 -8.15 -2.23
CA ALA A 77 20.11 -8.14 -1.25
C ALA A 77 19.65 -7.96 0.20
N ALA A 78 18.63 -7.09 0.43
CA ALA A 78 18.09 -6.83 1.75
C ALA A 78 17.29 -8.00 2.35
N THR A 79 16.80 -8.93 1.53
CA THR A 79 15.88 -9.99 1.93
C THR A 79 16.49 -11.40 1.86
N GLU A 80 17.59 -11.59 1.13
CA GLU A 80 18.16 -12.92 0.86
C GLU A 80 18.47 -13.71 2.14
N SER A 81 19.15 -13.10 3.11
CA SER A 81 19.48 -13.77 4.38
C SER A 81 18.26 -14.03 5.29
N LEU A 82 17.12 -13.40 5.01
CA LEU A 82 15.90 -13.49 5.82
C LEU A 82 14.90 -14.52 5.29
N ARG A 83 15.10 -15.06 4.09
CA ARG A 83 14.15 -15.99 3.43
C ARG A 83 13.83 -17.24 4.24
N GLN A 84 14.83 -17.86 4.87
CA GLN A 84 14.67 -19.04 5.74
C GLN A 84 13.72 -20.13 5.17
N GLY A 85 13.86 -20.45 3.88
CA GLY A 85 13.03 -21.44 3.20
C GLY A 85 11.65 -20.95 2.71
N LYS A 86 11.31 -19.66 2.91
CA LYS A 86 10.08 -19.06 2.37
C LYS A 86 10.22 -18.79 0.87
N GLU A 87 9.11 -18.86 0.15
CA GLU A 87 9.05 -18.48 -1.26
C GLU A 87 8.97 -16.95 -1.36
N LEU A 88 10.06 -16.34 -1.81
CA LEU A 88 10.14 -14.90 -2.04
C LEU A 88 10.41 -14.66 -3.52
N GLN A 89 9.53 -13.89 -4.16
CA GLN A 89 9.65 -13.43 -5.54
C GLN A 89 9.72 -11.91 -5.55
N ILE A 90 10.82 -11.36 -6.05
CA ILE A 90 10.97 -9.92 -6.33
C ILE A 90 11.16 -9.79 -7.82
N VAL A 91 10.20 -9.14 -8.48
CA VAL A 91 10.11 -9.07 -9.94
C VAL A 91 10.20 -7.62 -10.38
N GLN A 92 11.03 -7.38 -11.38
CA GLN A 92 11.01 -6.09 -12.07
C GLN A 92 9.72 -5.96 -12.88
N GLY A 93 8.91 -4.97 -12.57
CA GLY A 93 7.62 -4.76 -13.24
C GLY A 93 6.98 -3.44 -12.86
N ASP A 94 6.01 -3.03 -13.67
CA ASP A 94 5.19 -1.85 -13.42
C ASP A 94 3.83 -2.28 -12.86
N PHE A 95 3.38 -1.62 -11.78
CA PHE A 95 2.09 -1.89 -11.14
C PHE A 95 0.93 -1.92 -12.14
N PHE A 96 0.97 -1.06 -13.16
CA PHE A 96 -0.14 -0.87 -14.11
C PHE A 96 -0.21 -1.96 -15.18
N THR A 97 0.91 -2.60 -15.48
CA THR A 97 1.02 -3.62 -16.54
C THR A 97 1.20 -5.04 -16.00
N THR A 98 1.43 -5.20 -14.70
CA THR A 98 1.56 -6.51 -14.05
C THR A 98 0.24 -7.27 -14.07
N ASP A 99 0.28 -8.57 -14.39
CA ASP A 99 -0.89 -9.47 -14.24
C ASP A 99 -1.12 -9.83 -12.75
N TRP A 100 -1.79 -8.90 -12.07
CA TRP A 100 -2.14 -9.09 -10.67
C TRP A 100 -3.13 -10.22 -10.43
N SER A 101 -4.04 -10.48 -11.37
CA SER A 101 -5.03 -11.54 -11.24
C SER A 101 -4.36 -12.91 -11.15
N GLY A 102 -3.39 -13.18 -12.02
CA GLY A 102 -2.60 -14.39 -12.00
C GLY A 102 -1.74 -14.55 -10.74
N ILE A 103 -1.19 -13.45 -10.21
CA ILE A 103 -0.41 -13.45 -8.96
C ILE A 103 -1.31 -13.74 -7.76
N VAL A 104 -2.37 -12.95 -7.57
CA VAL A 104 -3.27 -13.00 -6.42
C VAL A 104 -4.00 -14.34 -6.30
N ALA A 105 -4.39 -14.93 -7.44
CA ALA A 105 -5.08 -16.21 -7.48
C ALA A 105 -4.23 -17.38 -6.94
N ARG A 106 -2.90 -17.32 -7.10
CA ARG A 106 -1.98 -18.39 -6.67
C ARG A 106 -1.52 -18.29 -5.23
N LEU A 107 -1.70 -17.12 -4.59
CA LEU A 107 -1.19 -16.88 -3.25
C LEU A 107 -2.11 -17.46 -2.17
N PRO A 108 -1.55 -18.14 -1.16
CA PRO A 108 -2.31 -18.68 -0.03
C PRO A 108 -2.94 -17.55 0.80
N LYS A 109 -4.06 -17.86 1.44
CA LYS A 109 -4.82 -16.92 2.29
C LYS A 109 -4.65 -17.33 3.77
N PRO A 110 -4.72 -16.39 4.71
CA PRO A 110 -4.97 -14.96 4.57
C PRO A 110 -3.81 -14.19 3.90
N MET A 111 -4.14 -13.18 3.10
CA MET A 111 -3.16 -12.36 2.38
C MET A 111 -2.99 -11.01 3.05
N LEU A 112 -1.74 -10.54 3.18
CA LEU A 112 -1.40 -9.19 3.61
C LEU A 112 -0.89 -8.39 2.41
N ILE A 113 -1.55 -7.27 2.11
CA ILE A 113 -1.01 -6.26 1.20
C ILE A 113 -0.36 -5.18 2.05
N LEU A 114 0.92 -4.94 1.81
CA LEU A 114 1.78 -4.10 2.63
C LEU A 114 2.54 -3.12 1.72
N GLY A 115 2.84 -1.90 2.18
CA GLY A 115 3.70 -1.01 1.40
C GLY A 115 3.51 0.48 1.64
N ASN A 116 4.26 1.24 0.84
CA ASN A 116 4.22 2.68 0.76
C ASN A 116 4.14 3.08 -0.72
N PRO A 117 2.93 3.12 -1.33
CA PRO A 117 2.80 3.52 -2.73
C PRO A 117 3.21 4.98 -2.94
N PRO A 118 3.59 5.40 -4.16
CA PRO A 118 4.07 6.75 -4.44
C PRO A 118 3.01 7.82 -4.15
N TRP A 119 3.37 8.90 -3.42
CA TRP A 119 2.47 9.99 -3.00
C TRP A 119 2.45 11.15 -4.01
N VAL A 120 2.22 10.86 -5.27
CA VAL A 120 2.22 11.84 -6.36
C VAL A 120 0.84 12.02 -6.96
N THR A 121 0.58 13.23 -7.47
CA THR A 121 -0.65 13.53 -8.21
C THR A 121 -0.40 13.51 -9.72
N ASN A 122 -1.44 13.22 -10.51
CA ASN A 122 -1.36 13.28 -11.97
C ASN A 122 -0.92 14.66 -12.48
N ALA A 123 -1.30 15.75 -11.80
CA ALA A 123 -0.87 17.09 -12.16
C ALA A 123 0.66 17.25 -12.05
N THR A 124 1.26 16.69 -11.01
CA THR A 124 2.72 16.69 -10.82
C THR A 124 3.41 15.89 -11.95
N LEU A 125 2.91 14.70 -12.27
CA LEU A 125 3.45 13.87 -13.36
C LEU A 125 3.26 14.51 -14.73
N GLY A 126 2.12 15.14 -15.00
CA GLY A 126 1.83 15.83 -16.25
C GLY A 126 2.72 17.06 -16.48
N THR A 127 3.03 17.83 -15.43
CA THR A 127 3.90 19.02 -15.50
C THR A 127 5.36 18.64 -15.80
N LEU A 128 5.75 17.40 -15.46
CA LEU A 128 7.12 16.90 -15.58
C LEU A 128 7.36 16.10 -16.87
N GLY A 129 6.34 15.94 -17.74
CA GLY A 129 6.46 15.14 -18.96
C GLY A 129 6.77 13.66 -18.70
N SER A 130 6.39 13.16 -17.52
CA SER A 130 6.74 11.83 -17.05
C SER A 130 6.02 10.75 -17.85
N SER A 131 6.76 9.71 -18.28
CA SER A 131 6.22 8.49 -18.89
C SER A 131 5.41 7.61 -17.91
N ASN A 132 5.24 8.06 -16.65
CA ASN A 132 4.55 7.36 -15.57
C ASN A 132 3.03 7.54 -15.57
N LEU A 133 2.46 8.27 -16.51
CA LEU A 133 1.01 8.33 -16.63
C LEU A 133 0.49 6.97 -17.11
N PRO A 134 -0.51 6.37 -16.43
CA PRO A 134 -1.14 5.17 -16.92
C PRO A 134 -1.65 5.43 -18.34
N THR A 135 -1.31 4.54 -19.27
CA THR A 135 -1.88 4.56 -20.62
C THR A 135 -3.40 4.62 -20.46
N LYS A 136 -4.08 5.50 -21.20
CA LYS A 136 -5.54 5.64 -21.22
C LYS A 136 -6.18 4.35 -21.73
N THR A 137 -6.23 3.33 -20.90
CA THR A 137 -6.96 2.09 -21.18
C THR A 137 -8.26 2.15 -20.42
N ASN A 138 -9.35 2.26 -21.17
CA ASN A 138 -10.73 2.22 -20.70
C ASN A 138 -11.10 0.77 -20.28
N ALA A 139 -10.34 0.17 -19.33
CA ALA A 139 -10.44 -1.24 -18.97
C ALA A 139 -11.64 -1.56 -18.06
N ASP A 140 -12.34 -0.56 -17.51
CA ASP A 140 -13.40 -0.79 -16.54
C ASP A 140 -14.75 -0.08 -16.84
N ASN A 141 -15.04 0.31 -18.10
CA ASN A 141 -16.35 0.90 -18.49
C ASN A 141 -16.92 1.97 -17.51
N LEU A 142 -16.07 2.61 -16.73
CA LEU A 142 -16.44 3.66 -15.81
C LEU A 142 -16.58 4.96 -16.59
N ARG A 143 -17.80 5.23 -17.04
CA ARG A 143 -18.23 6.56 -17.49
C ARG A 143 -17.94 7.55 -16.36
N GLY A 144 -16.84 8.27 -16.41
CA GLY A 144 -16.45 9.24 -15.37
C GLY A 144 -14.95 9.28 -15.07
N ILE A 145 -14.17 8.25 -15.37
CA ILE A 145 -12.70 8.26 -15.15
C ILE A 145 -12.02 9.22 -16.14
N GLU A 146 -12.50 9.39 -17.37
CA GLU A 146 -11.98 10.41 -18.28
C GLU A 146 -12.18 11.84 -17.75
N ALA A 147 -13.26 12.11 -17.04
CA ALA A 147 -13.48 13.38 -16.36
C ALA A 147 -12.57 13.54 -15.12
N LEU A 148 -12.22 12.47 -14.43
CA LEU A 148 -11.32 12.46 -13.29
C LEU A 148 -9.84 12.56 -13.69
N THR A 149 -9.42 11.94 -14.79
CA THR A 149 -8.03 11.98 -15.25
C THR A 149 -7.71 13.19 -16.13
N GLY A 150 -8.72 13.89 -16.64
CA GLY A 150 -8.55 15.07 -17.52
C GLY A 150 -8.40 16.41 -16.79
N LYS A 151 -8.89 16.56 -15.56
CA LYS A 151 -8.92 17.86 -14.83
C LYS A 151 -8.75 17.81 -13.31
N SER A 152 -8.55 16.67 -12.68
CA SER A 152 -8.46 16.60 -11.21
C SER A 152 -7.10 16.12 -10.71
N ASN A 153 -6.67 16.67 -9.56
CA ASN A 153 -5.53 16.24 -8.76
C ASN A 153 -5.76 14.82 -8.17
N PHE A 154 -5.85 13.80 -9.05
CA PHE A 154 -5.98 12.42 -8.63
C PHE A 154 -4.64 11.92 -8.11
N ASP A 155 -4.63 11.38 -6.90
CA ASP A 155 -3.42 10.80 -6.31
C ASP A 155 -3.22 9.37 -6.85
N LEU A 156 -2.01 9.08 -7.35
CA LEU A 156 -1.68 7.78 -7.93
C LEU A 156 -1.87 6.65 -6.91
N SER A 157 -1.52 6.91 -5.65
CA SER A 157 -1.71 5.95 -4.58
C SER A 157 -3.19 5.62 -4.35
N GLU A 158 -4.12 6.57 -4.50
CA GLU A 158 -5.56 6.31 -4.38
C GLU A 158 -6.02 5.25 -5.39
N TRP A 159 -5.59 5.38 -6.65
CA TRP A 159 -5.94 4.42 -7.70
C TRP A 159 -5.37 3.02 -7.41
N MET A 160 -4.09 2.95 -7.01
CA MET A 160 -3.45 1.70 -6.64
C MET A 160 -4.17 1.02 -5.47
N LEU A 161 -4.50 1.77 -4.43
CA LEU A 161 -5.18 1.24 -3.25
C LEU A 161 -6.60 0.77 -3.53
N ARG A 162 -7.34 1.46 -4.41
CA ARG A 162 -8.65 0.99 -4.88
C ARG A 162 -8.56 -0.37 -5.58
N LYS A 163 -7.51 -0.63 -6.35
CA LYS A 163 -7.26 -1.98 -6.91
C LYS A 163 -6.90 -3.00 -5.83
N ASN A 164 -6.06 -2.62 -4.89
CA ASN A 164 -5.62 -3.52 -3.82
C ASN A 164 -6.79 -4.02 -2.95
N VAL A 165 -7.79 -3.19 -2.62
CA VAL A 165 -8.94 -3.63 -1.82
C VAL A 165 -9.77 -4.69 -2.53
N HIS A 166 -9.86 -4.66 -3.86
CA HIS A 166 -10.54 -5.71 -4.62
C HIS A 166 -9.84 -7.06 -4.57
N TRP A 167 -8.52 -7.10 -4.44
CA TRP A 167 -7.78 -8.36 -4.29
C TRP A 167 -8.08 -9.08 -2.97
N LEU A 168 -8.69 -8.37 -2.02
CA LEU A 168 -9.05 -8.86 -0.68
C LEU A 168 -10.56 -9.11 -0.51
N ALA A 169 -11.36 -8.95 -1.57
CA ALA A 169 -12.81 -9.01 -1.50
C ALA A 169 -13.35 -10.42 -1.18
N ASP A 170 -12.70 -11.46 -1.72
CA ASP A 170 -13.26 -12.82 -1.75
C ASP A 170 -12.68 -13.74 -0.68
N ALA A 171 -11.71 -13.29 0.10
CA ALA A 171 -11.03 -14.12 1.09
C ALA A 171 -10.55 -13.30 2.29
N PRO A 172 -10.27 -13.94 3.44
CA PRO A 172 -9.65 -13.25 4.56
C PRO A 172 -8.34 -12.59 4.16
N GLY A 173 -8.16 -11.34 4.53
CA GLY A 173 -6.96 -10.59 4.20
C GLY A 173 -6.87 -9.24 4.91
N MET A 174 -5.77 -8.54 4.71
CA MET A 174 -5.54 -7.23 5.29
C MET A 174 -4.77 -6.34 4.31
N LEU A 175 -5.21 -5.09 4.19
CA LEU A 175 -4.46 -3.99 3.60
C LEU A 175 -3.80 -3.21 4.74
N ALA A 176 -2.49 -2.97 4.66
CA ALA A 176 -1.75 -2.14 5.62
C ALA A 176 -0.74 -1.27 4.87
N VAL A 177 -1.10 -0.03 4.57
CA VAL A 177 -0.33 0.84 3.67
C VAL A 177 -0.14 2.23 4.24
N LEU A 178 1.05 2.79 4.02
CA LEU A 178 1.34 4.18 4.30
C LEU A 178 0.79 5.05 3.17
N CYS A 179 0.01 6.07 3.50
CA CYS A 179 -0.52 6.99 2.50
C CYS A 179 -0.90 8.34 3.14
N LYS A 180 -1.21 9.33 2.30
CA LYS A 180 -1.82 10.58 2.78
C LYS A 180 -3.17 10.30 3.43
N THR A 181 -3.48 10.97 4.53
CA THR A 181 -4.76 10.79 5.25
C THR A 181 -5.97 11.08 4.35
N THR A 182 -5.84 12.03 3.43
CA THR A 182 -6.88 12.32 2.43
C THR A 182 -7.13 11.14 1.48
N VAL A 183 -6.08 10.44 1.07
CA VAL A 183 -6.18 9.22 0.24
C VAL A 183 -6.83 8.09 1.03
N ALA A 184 -6.39 7.87 2.27
CA ALA A 184 -6.96 6.84 3.14
C ALA A 184 -8.49 6.99 3.30
N ARG A 185 -8.97 8.22 3.54
CA ARG A 185 -10.42 8.52 3.64
C ARG A 185 -11.18 8.21 2.36
N LYS A 186 -10.62 8.58 1.20
CA LYS A 186 -11.25 8.30 -0.11
C LYS A 186 -11.29 6.80 -0.40
N VAL A 187 -10.22 6.07 -0.10
CA VAL A 187 -10.15 4.61 -0.27
C VAL A 187 -11.16 3.91 0.63
N LEU A 188 -11.31 4.32 1.90
CA LEU A 188 -12.32 3.77 2.81
C LEU A 188 -13.74 4.05 2.30
N SER A 189 -14.05 5.30 1.93
CA SER A 189 -15.35 5.64 1.37
C SER A 189 -15.67 4.82 0.12
N TYR A 190 -14.69 4.64 -0.77
CA TYR A 190 -14.83 3.77 -1.94
C TYR A 190 -15.07 2.32 -1.54
N THR A 191 -14.27 1.74 -0.63
CA THR A 191 -14.39 0.36 -0.16
C THR A 191 -15.80 0.07 0.37
N TRP A 192 -16.34 0.98 1.19
CA TRP A 192 -17.70 0.87 1.72
C TRP A 192 -18.77 1.06 0.66
N SER A 193 -18.60 1.99 -0.29
CA SER A 193 -19.57 2.21 -1.39
C SER A 193 -19.65 1.01 -2.34
N GLN A 194 -18.57 0.25 -2.47
CA GLN A 194 -18.55 -0.99 -3.26
C GLN A 194 -19.09 -2.20 -2.48
N GLY A 195 -19.49 -2.06 -1.23
CA GLY A 195 -19.97 -3.17 -0.41
C GLY A 195 -18.91 -4.23 -0.12
N LEU A 196 -17.62 -3.87 -0.12
CA LEU A 196 -16.56 -4.83 0.17
C LEU A 196 -16.59 -5.29 1.63
N PRO A 197 -16.25 -6.56 1.94
CA PRO A 197 -16.50 -7.19 3.23
C PRO A 197 -15.50 -6.76 4.31
N VAL A 198 -15.59 -5.50 4.76
CA VAL A 198 -14.73 -4.93 5.80
C VAL A 198 -15.10 -5.48 7.17
N GLU A 199 -14.14 -6.10 7.86
CA GLU A 199 -14.26 -6.52 9.26
C GLU A 199 -13.90 -5.40 10.23
N SER A 200 -12.83 -4.65 9.93
CA SER A 200 -12.39 -3.49 10.72
C SER A 200 -11.53 -2.56 9.88
N ALA A 201 -11.52 -1.27 10.26
CA ALA A 201 -10.64 -0.28 9.65
C ALA A 201 -9.98 0.60 10.73
N GLU A 202 -8.71 0.95 10.51
CA GLU A 202 -7.92 1.83 11.38
C GLU A 202 -7.15 2.84 10.54
N LEU A 203 -7.07 4.08 11.03
CA LEU A 203 -6.14 5.12 10.59
C LEU A 203 -5.20 5.42 11.74
N ARG A 204 -3.90 5.23 11.55
CA ARG A 204 -2.87 5.53 12.55
C ARG A 204 -1.96 6.61 12.00
N ARG A 205 -1.92 7.77 12.66
CA ARG A 205 -1.09 8.90 12.21
C ARG A 205 0.38 8.55 12.26
N ILE A 206 1.12 9.05 11.28
CA ILE A 206 2.58 8.97 11.24
C ILE A 206 3.16 10.38 11.04
N ASP A 207 4.36 10.59 11.55
CA ASP A 207 5.12 11.82 11.32
C ASP A 207 5.86 11.72 9.97
N ALA A 208 5.20 12.22 8.91
CA ALA A 208 5.78 12.20 7.56
C ALA A 208 7.03 13.09 7.46
N GLN A 209 7.12 14.15 8.28
CA GLN A 209 8.29 15.02 8.30
C GLN A 209 9.50 14.28 8.87
N ALA A 210 9.32 13.54 9.97
CA ALA A 210 10.39 12.78 10.60
C ALA A 210 10.86 11.61 9.73
N HIS A 211 9.93 10.91 9.06
CA HIS A 211 10.26 9.69 8.30
C HIS A 211 10.69 9.95 6.86
N PHE A 212 10.13 10.98 6.21
CA PHE A 212 10.29 11.22 4.77
C PHE A 212 10.74 12.64 4.42
N GLY A 213 10.82 13.56 5.39
CA GLY A 213 11.20 14.96 5.18
C GLY A 213 10.13 15.80 4.47
N VAL A 214 8.86 15.36 4.49
CA VAL A 214 7.76 16.04 3.81
C VAL A 214 6.67 16.47 4.79
N SER A 215 6.15 17.68 4.61
CA SER A 215 5.09 18.24 5.45
C SER A 215 3.72 17.91 4.86
N VAL A 216 3.26 16.68 5.11
CA VAL A 216 1.92 16.20 4.70
C VAL A 216 1.28 15.43 5.84
N ASP A 217 -0.06 15.49 5.94
CA ASP A 217 -0.81 14.65 6.88
C ASP A 217 -0.89 13.22 6.31
N ALA A 218 -0.23 12.28 7.00
CA ALA A 218 -0.08 10.91 6.56
C ALA A 218 -0.42 9.91 7.66
N CYS A 219 -0.78 8.71 7.25
CA CYS A 219 -1.18 7.65 8.15
C CYS A 219 -0.78 6.26 7.62
N LEU A 220 -0.78 5.28 8.51
CA LEU A 220 -0.96 3.89 8.18
C LEU A 220 -2.48 3.64 8.08
N LEU A 221 -2.95 3.26 6.90
CA LEU A 221 -4.30 2.74 6.68
C LEU A 221 -4.26 1.23 6.86
N VAL A 222 -5.02 0.71 7.83
CA VAL A 222 -5.22 -0.73 8.04
C VAL A 222 -6.68 -1.06 7.79
N VAL A 223 -6.95 -1.99 6.86
CA VAL A 223 -8.30 -2.48 6.60
C VAL A 223 -8.26 -4.01 6.59
N ARG A 224 -9.01 -4.64 7.47
CA ARG A 224 -9.15 -6.09 7.55
C ARG A 224 -10.41 -6.52 6.82
N PHE A 225 -10.28 -7.53 5.98
CA PHE A 225 -11.35 -8.10 5.18
C PHE A 225 -11.67 -9.51 5.67
N ARG A 226 -12.97 -9.81 5.75
CA ARG A 226 -13.47 -11.15 6.04
C ARG A 226 -14.81 -11.35 5.32
N PRO A 227 -14.98 -12.40 4.52
CA PRO A 227 -16.24 -12.69 3.87
C PRO A 227 -17.43 -12.63 4.82
N GLY A 228 -18.49 -11.90 4.44
CA GLY A 228 -19.68 -11.71 5.25
C GLY A 228 -19.60 -10.60 6.30
N ALA A 229 -18.47 -9.92 6.46
CA ALA A 229 -18.37 -8.73 7.31
C ALA A 229 -18.93 -7.49 6.59
N ASP A 230 -19.50 -6.53 7.36
CA ASP A 230 -20.04 -5.24 6.83
C ASP A 230 -19.79 -4.12 7.84
N SER A 231 -18.61 -3.99 8.39
CA SER A 231 -18.26 -2.87 9.26
C SER A 231 -18.07 -1.60 8.44
N ARG A 232 -18.70 -0.51 8.88
CA ARG A 232 -18.58 0.83 8.27
C ARG A 232 -17.94 1.84 9.21
N GLU A 233 -17.20 1.34 10.19
CA GLU A 233 -16.49 2.15 11.17
C GLU A 233 -14.99 2.10 10.96
N CYS A 234 -14.33 3.24 11.18
CA CYS A 234 -12.89 3.38 11.18
C CYS A 234 -12.43 4.00 12.51
N ARG A 235 -11.53 3.34 13.20
CA ARG A 235 -10.88 3.85 14.41
C ARG A 235 -9.69 4.73 14.03
N VAL A 236 -9.61 5.91 14.60
CA VAL A 236 -8.52 6.87 14.32
C VAL A 236 -7.64 6.96 15.55
N TYR A 237 -6.34 6.77 15.36
CA TYR A 237 -5.30 6.79 16.39
C TYR A 237 -4.33 7.94 16.15
N GLY A 238 -3.96 8.67 17.19
CA GLY A 238 -3.08 9.84 17.15
C GLY A 238 -1.62 9.53 16.81
N SER A 239 -1.20 8.25 16.94
CA SER A 239 0.13 7.79 16.53
C SER A 239 0.08 6.32 16.07
N LEU A 240 1.19 5.87 15.48
CA LEU A 240 1.35 4.49 15.03
C LEU A 240 1.22 3.50 16.19
N SER A 241 1.80 3.81 17.34
CA SER A 241 1.87 2.94 18.52
C SER A 241 0.75 3.16 19.55
N ALA A 242 -0.21 4.08 19.30
CA ALA A 242 -1.28 4.33 20.25
C ALA A 242 -2.13 3.08 20.49
N ASP A 243 -2.44 2.79 21.76
CA ASP A 243 -3.23 1.62 22.17
C ASP A 243 -4.73 1.87 22.05
N HIS A 244 -5.17 3.12 22.23
CA HIS A 244 -6.57 3.52 22.19
C HIS A 244 -6.83 4.50 21.05
N PRO A 245 -7.99 4.39 20.36
CA PRO A 245 -8.38 5.35 19.34
C PRO A 245 -8.79 6.68 19.97
N ASP A 246 -8.41 7.78 19.33
CA ASP A 246 -8.84 9.13 19.71
C ASP A 246 -10.28 9.39 19.29
N SER A 247 -10.73 8.74 18.21
CA SER A 247 -12.07 8.87 17.66
C SER A 247 -12.45 7.68 16.79
N VAL A 248 -13.75 7.57 16.52
CA VAL A 248 -14.33 6.63 15.55
C VAL A 248 -15.12 7.44 14.53
N CYS A 249 -14.88 7.17 13.24
CA CYS A 249 -15.64 7.76 12.15
C CYS A 249 -16.22 6.65 11.26
N GLY A 250 -17.28 6.94 10.50
CA GLY A 250 -17.93 5.97 9.64
C GLY A 250 -18.88 6.59 8.64
N LEU A 251 -19.39 5.77 7.71
CA LEU A 251 -20.56 6.12 6.89
C LEU A 251 -21.82 5.83 7.71
N ARG A 252 -22.66 6.86 7.87
CA ARG A 252 -24.01 6.72 8.40
C ARG A 252 -24.97 6.31 7.30
#